data_54d0b4d93630ebedc1726e6a41675eeb
#
_entry.id   54d0b4d93630ebedc1726e6a41675eeb
#
_cell.length_a   1.000
_cell.length_b   1.000
_cell.length_c   1.000
_cell.angle_alpha   90.00
_cell.angle_beta   90.00
_cell.angle_gamma   90.00
#
_symmetry.space_group_name_H-M   'P 1'
#
loop_
_entity.id
_entity.type
_entity.pdbx_description
1 polymer ?
#
loop_
_entity_poly.entity_id
_entity_poly.type
_entity_poly.pdbx_seq_one_letter_code
_entity_poly.pdbx_strand_id
1 'polypeptide(L)'
;SHRHIINGHVPVRVFKGETPIKADGRLMVIDGGFSKIYHNRTGIAGYTLVYHSRGFELVQLTPFTSTEEAVLNGTDIEGTINIVEMVGEREKVRDTDIGRGIMVKIADLERLLYAYRKGVIKERP
;
A
#
# COMPACT_ATOMS: atom_id res chain seq x y z
N SER A 1 16.42 3.01 -3.60
CA SER A 1 14.96 3.16 -3.63
C SER A 1 14.36 1.93 -4.27
N HIS A 2 13.58 1.19 -3.50
CA HIS A 2 12.85 0.02 -4.01
C HIS A 2 11.69 0.54 -4.87
N ARG A 3 11.61 0.04 -6.10
CA ARG A 3 10.52 0.37 -7.01
C ARG A 3 9.65 -0.86 -7.16
N HIS A 4 8.36 -0.69 -6.89
CA HIS A 4 7.36 -1.74 -7.07
C HIS A 4 6.52 -1.44 -8.30
N ILE A 5 6.10 -2.50 -8.99
CA ILE A 5 5.14 -2.47 -10.09
C ILE A 5 3.87 -3.15 -9.60
N ILE A 6 2.74 -2.47 -9.70
CA ILE A 6 1.43 -2.99 -9.34
C ILE A 6 0.63 -3.11 -10.63
N ASN A 7 0.13 -4.32 -10.89
CA ASN A 7 -0.66 -4.63 -12.08
C ASN A 7 -2.05 -5.16 -11.67
N GLY A 8 -3.12 -4.60 -12.23
CA GLY A 8 -4.50 -4.98 -11.97
C GLY A 8 -5.27 -5.49 -13.20
N HIS A 9 -4.62 -5.74 -14.34
CA HIS A 9 -5.31 -6.07 -15.58
C HIS A 9 -5.31 -7.56 -15.93
N VAL A 10 -4.26 -8.29 -15.56
CA VAL A 10 -4.13 -9.74 -15.89
C VAL A 10 -4.37 -10.54 -14.63
N PRO A 11 -5.49 -11.30 -14.53
CA PRO A 11 -5.82 -12.02 -13.31
C PRO A 11 -4.80 -13.10 -12.96
N VAL A 12 -4.55 -13.26 -11.65
CA VAL A 12 -3.74 -14.36 -11.11
C VAL A 12 -4.51 -15.68 -11.26
N ARG A 13 -3.84 -16.70 -11.78
CA ARG A 13 -4.42 -18.04 -11.95
C ARG A 13 -4.25 -18.87 -10.69
N VAL A 14 -5.08 -18.59 -9.69
CA VAL A 14 -5.01 -19.22 -8.36
C VAL A 14 -5.11 -20.74 -8.45
N PHE A 15 -5.98 -21.29 -9.32
CA PHE A 15 -6.11 -22.73 -9.54
C PHE A 15 -4.82 -23.40 -10.04
N LYS A 16 -3.93 -22.65 -10.68
CA LYS A 16 -2.63 -23.15 -11.13
C LYS A 16 -1.52 -22.93 -10.12
N GLY A 17 -1.85 -22.49 -8.92
CA GLY A 17 -0.86 -22.17 -7.88
C GLY A 17 -0.03 -20.92 -8.18
N GLU A 18 -0.52 -20.04 -9.08
CA GLU A 18 0.18 -18.80 -9.39
C GLU A 18 0.10 -17.84 -8.19
N THR A 19 1.24 -17.28 -7.80
CA THR A 19 1.31 -16.28 -6.73
C THR A 19 1.09 -14.87 -7.27
N PRO A 20 0.36 -14.00 -6.54
CA PRO A 20 0.22 -12.60 -6.88
C PRO A 20 1.51 -11.79 -6.68
N ILE A 21 2.45 -12.28 -5.87
CA ILE A 21 3.72 -11.62 -5.59
C ILE A 21 4.78 -12.27 -6.49
N LYS A 22 5.40 -11.48 -7.36
CA LYS A 22 6.39 -11.92 -8.36
C LYS A 22 7.67 -11.10 -8.25
N ALA A 23 8.75 -11.61 -8.84
CA ALA A 23 10.05 -10.96 -8.89
C ALA A 23 10.52 -10.48 -7.50
N ASP A 24 10.46 -11.37 -6.52
CA ASP A 24 10.88 -11.11 -5.13
C ASP A 24 10.22 -9.83 -4.54
N GLY A 25 8.91 -9.70 -4.75
CA GLY A 25 8.13 -8.57 -4.25
C GLY A 25 8.16 -7.30 -5.09
N ARG A 26 8.90 -7.30 -6.21
CA ARG A 26 8.97 -6.11 -7.09
C ARG A 26 7.76 -5.94 -7.99
N LEU A 27 7.06 -7.03 -8.28
CA LEU A 27 5.82 -7.03 -9.08
C LEU A 27 4.70 -7.65 -8.27
N MET A 28 3.61 -6.92 -8.12
CA MET A 28 2.39 -7.38 -7.46
C MET A 28 1.24 -7.34 -8.45
N VAL A 29 0.55 -8.47 -8.58
CA VAL A 29 -0.66 -8.59 -9.39
C VAL A 29 -1.86 -8.62 -8.46
N ILE A 30 -2.67 -7.57 -8.46
CA ILE A 30 -3.81 -7.42 -7.55
C ILE A 30 -5.15 -7.83 -8.16
N ASP A 31 -5.17 -8.28 -9.41
CA ASP A 31 -6.37 -8.80 -10.06
C ASP A 31 -6.53 -10.29 -9.73
N GLY A 32 -7.59 -10.62 -9.03
CA GLY A 32 -7.96 -12.00 -8.67
C GLY A 32 -9.02 -12.61 -9.59
N GLY A 33 -9.43 -11.93 -10.65
CA GLY A 33 -10.45 -12.42 -11.56
C GLY A 33 -11.86 -12.50 -10.97
N PHE A 34 -12.29 -11.49 -10.25
CA PHE A 34 -13.63 -11.40 -9.64
C PHE A 34 -14.78 -11.49 -10.66
N SER A 35 -14.52 -11.17 -11.91
CA SER A 35 -15.53 -11.24 -12.94
C SER A 35 -16.00 -12.67 -13.17
N LYS A 36 -17.30 -12.88 -13.24
CA LYS A 36 -17.95 -14.19 -13.47
C LYS A 36 -17.35 -14.98 -14.64
N ILE A 37 -16.86 -14.27 -15.66
CA ILE A 37 -16.23 -14.84 -16.84
C ILE A 37 -14.92 -15.57 -16.50
N TYR A 38 -14.21 -15.13 -15.47
CA TYR A 38 -12.91 -15.65 -15.06
C TYR A 38 -12.99 -16.73 -13.99
N HIS A 39 -14.13 -16.91 -13.30
CA HIS A 39 -14.26 -17.86 -12.18
C HIS A 39 -13.75 -19.27 -12.50
N ASN A 40 -14.07 -19.77 -13.69
CA ASN A 40 -13.67 -21.13 -14.13
C ASN A 40 -12.22 -21.22 -14.60
N ARG A 41 -11.53 -20.09 -14.80
CA ARG A 41 -10.18 -20.05 -15.36
C ARG A 41 -9.12 -19.68 -14.33
N THR A 42 -9.46 -18.83 -13.37
CA THR A 42 -8.50 -18.23 -12.45
C THR A 42 -8.74 -18.58 -10.98
N GLY A 43 -9.95 -19.06 -10.66
CA GLY A 43 -10.42 -19.12 -9.29
C GLY A 43 -10.98 -17.75 -8.83
N ILE A 44 -11.67 -17.75 -7.70
CA ILE A 44 -12.19 -16.53 -7.11
C ILE A 44 -11.20 -16.12 -6.03
N ALA A 45 -10.49 -15.02 -6.24
CA ALA A 45 -9.63 -14.43 -5.24
C ALA A 45 -9.74 -12.92 -5.28
N GLY A 46 -9.78 -12.31 -4.12
CA GLY A 46 -9.68 -10.85 -3.97
C GLY A 46 -8.35 -10.49 -3.35
N TYR A 47 -7.67 -9.55 -3.95
CA TYR A 47 -6.42 -9.04 -3.41
C TYR A 47 -6.55 -7.56 -3.10
N THR A 48 -6.14 -7.18 -1.90
CA THR A 48 -6.02 -5.79 -1.48
C THR A 48 -4.59 -5.51 -1.11
N LEU A 49 -3.97 -4.55 -1.79
CA LEU A 49 -2.65 -4.07 -1.43
C LEU A 49 -2.80 -2.98 -0.36
N VAL A 50 -2.17 -3.20 0.77
CA VAL A 50 -2.11 -2.24 1.87
C VAL A 50 -0.71 -1.66 1.94
N TYR A 51 -0.62 -0.34 1.89
CA TYR A 51 0.62 0.39 2.15
C TYR A 51 0.51 1.16 3.46
N HIS A 52 1.51 1.01 4.29
CA HIS A 52 1.63 1.75 5.53
C HIS A 52 3.10 2.10 5.82
N SER A 53 3.34 2.86 6.88
CA SER A 53 4.67 3.38 7.21
C SER A 53 5.75 2.33 7.51
N ARG A 54 5.40 1.05 7.55
CA ARG A 54 6.35 -0.06 7.73
C ARG A 54 6.52 -0.93 6.50
N GLY A 55 5.75 -0.69 5.43
CA GLY A 55 5.91 -1.43 4.17
C GLY A 55 4.62 -1.78 3.46
N PHE A 56 4.66 -2.85 2.69
CA PHE A 56 3.55 -3.35 1.88
C PHE A 56 3.07 -4.70 2.39
N GLU A 57 1.77 -4.86 2.46
CA GLU A 57 1.08 -6.11 2.74
C GLU A 57 0.07 -6.41 1.64
N LEU A 58 -0.01 -7.65 1.21
CA LEU A 58 -1.05 -8.11 0.30
C LEU A 58 -2.04 -8.97 1.07
N VAL A 59 -3.27 -8.48 1.18
CA VAL A 59 -4.36 -9.21 1.82
C VAL A 59 -5.14 -9.96 0.75
N GLN A 60 -5.19 -11.28 0.89
CA GLN A 60 -6.03 -12.14 0.08
C GLN A 60 -7.31 -12.45 0.83
N LEU A 61 -8.45 -12.11 0.24
CA LEU A 61 -9.76 -12.42 0.81
C LEU A 61 -10.20 -13.81 0.36
N THR A 62 -10.76 -14.58 1.28
CA THR A 62 -11.43 -15.84 0.95
C THR A 62 -12.72 -15.57 0.20
N PRO A 63 -13.09 -16.43 -0.77
CA PRO A 63 -14.36 -16.30 -1.46
C PRO A 63 -15.53 -16.37 -0.47
N PHE A 64 -16.48 -15.46 -0.65
CA PHE A 64 -17.75 -15.52 0.06
C PHE A 64 -18.58 -16.69 -0.48
N THR A 65 -19.01 -17.59 0.37
CA THR A 65 -19.74 -18.80 -0.05
C THR A 65 -21.22 -18.51 -0.29
N SER A 66 -21.96 -18.12 0.74
CA SER A 66 -23.35 -17.66 0.64
C SER A 66 -23.77 -16.89 1.88
N THR A 67 -24.83 -16.08 1.76
CA THR A 67 -25.40 -15.35 2.89
C THR A 67 -25.97 -16.31 3.95
N GLU A 68 -26.62 -17.39 3.50
CA GLU A 68 -27.21 -18.39 4.39
C GLU A 68 -26.15 -19.09 5.23
N GLU A 69 -25.05 -19.48 4.61
CA GLU A 69 -23.93 -20.16 5.29
C GLU A 69 -23.20 -19.22 6.26
N ALA A 70 -23.03 -17.97 5.89
CA ALA A 70 -22.44 -16.95 6.76
C ALA A 70 -23.32 -16.68 7.99
N VAL A 71 -24.63 -16.60 7.83
CA VAL A 71 -25.58 -16.38 8.94
C VAL A 71 -25.68 -17.61 9.85
N LEU A 72 -25.75 -18.81 9.26
CA LEU A 72 -25.89 -20.05 10.05
C LEU A 72 -24.64 -20.39 10.85
N ASN A 73 -23.46 -20.18 10.27
CA ASN A 73 -22.19 -20.59 10.87
C ASN A 73 -21.46 -19.42 11.55
N GLY A 74 -21.99 -18.20 11.47
CA GLY A 74 -21.33 -17.00 11.98
C GLY A 74 -19.97 -16.74 11.31
N THR A 75 -19.79 -17.21 10.05
CA THR A 75 -18.54 -17.06 9.33
C THR A 75 -18.40 -15.65 8.78
N ASP A 76 -17.26 -15.04 9.05
CA ASP A 76 -16.88 -13.75 8.47
C ASP A 76 -15.93 -13.97 7.28
N ILE A 77 -15.70 -12.91 6.51
CA ILE A 77 -14.70 -12.93 5.44
C ILE A 77 -13.32 -12.95 6.07
N GLU A 78 -12.65 -14.09 5.97
CA GLU A 78 -11.28 -14.22 6.46
C GLU A 78 -10.30 -13.72 5.40
N GLY A 79 -9.29 -12.98 5.85
CA GLY A 79 -8.19 -12.49 5.01
C GLY A 79 -6.87 -13.15 5.39
N THR A 80 -6.14 -13.63 4.40
CA THR A 80 -4.76 -14.05 4.59
C THR A 80 -3.84 -12.90 4.27
N ILE A 81 -2.97 -12.52 5.20
CA ILE A 81 -2.02 -11.43 5.04
C ILE A 81 -0.69 -12.00 4.56
N ASN A 82 -0.24 -11.56 3.40
CA ASN A 82 1.09 -11.84 2.86
C ASN A 82 1.94 -10.58 2.94
N ILE A 83 2.99 -10.63 3.74
CA ILE A 83 3.93 -9.52 3.88
C ILE A 83 4.80 -9.49 2.62
N VAL A 84 4.77 -8.39 1.88
CA VAL A 84 5.57 -8.19 0.68
C VAL A 84 6.92 -7.55 1.02
N GLU A 85 6.86 -6.48 1.80
CA GLU A 85 8.05 -5.77 2.27
C GLU A 85 7.77 -5.14 3.64
N MET A 86 8.69 -5.33 4.57
CA MET A 86 8.64 -4.69 5.89
C MET A 86 9.99 -4.07 6.20
N VAL A 87 9.97 -2.83 6.66
CA VAL A 87 11.16 -2.13 7.15
C VAL A 87 11.17 -2.17 8.68
N GLY A 88 12.36 -2.29 9.28
CA GLY A 88 12.52 -2.37 10.73
C GLY A 88 12.09 -1.10 11.45
N GLU A 89 12.37 0.05 10.85
CA GLU A 89 11.95 1.35 11.36
C GLU A 89 10.80 1.94 10.55
N ARG A 90 9.90 2.61 11.25
CA ARG A 90 8.76 3.26 10.63
C ARG A 90 9.19 4.42 9.75
N GLU A 91 8.89 4.36 8.46
CA GLU A 91 9.13 5.46 7.53
C GLU A 91 8.15 6.62 7.80
N LYS A 92 8.69 7.80 8.01
CA LYS A 92 7.93 9.03 8.24
C LYS A 92 7.98 9.89 6.98
N VAL A 93 7.03 10.82 6.84
CA VAL A 93 7.01 11.75 5.70
C VAL A 93 8.34 12.50 5.55
N ARG A 94 8.97 12.89 6.65
CA ARG A 94 10.28 13.57 6.64
C ARG A 94 11.42 12.74 6.03
N ASP A 95 11.26 11.42 5.98
CA ASP A 95 12.28 10.49 5.48
C ASP A 95 12.17 10.30 3.96
N THR A 96 11.05 10.75 3.36
CA THR A 96 10.85 10.75 1.91
C THR A 96 11.57 11.92 1.24
N ASP A 97 11.80 11.83 -0.08
CA ASP A 97 12.43 12.92 -0.84
C ASP A 97 11.65 14.24 -0.75
N ILE A 98 10.30 14.15 -0.85
CA ILE A 98 9.42 15.30 -0.69
C ILE A 98 9.49 15.84 0.74
N GLY A 99 9.46 14.97 1.74
CA GLY A 99 9.54 15.35 3.14
C GLY A 99 10.86 16.04 3.49
N ARG A 100 11.98 15.55 2.96
CA ARG A 100 13.29 16.22 3.11
C ARG A 100 13.27 17.61 2.53
N GLY A 101 12.69 17.78 1.34
CA GLY A 101 12.53 19.10 0.72
C GLY A 101 11.67 20.06 1.57
N ILE A 102 10.62 19.57 2.21
CA ILE A 102 9.78 20.34 3.13
C ILE A 102 10.58 20.73 4.38
N MET A 103 11.37 19.84 4.95
CA MET A 103 12.21 20.14 6.12
C MET A 103 13.21 21.26 5.85
N VAL A 104 13.82 21.29 4.65
CA VAL A 104 14.70 22.40 4.23
C VAL A 104 13.95 23.73 4.23
N LYS A 105 12.73 23.74 3.65
CA LYS A 105 11.90 24.97 3.63
C LYS A 105 11.49 25.42 5.02
N ILE A 106 11.17 24.51 5.93
CA ILE A 106 10.87 24.82 7.32
C ILE A 106 12.06 25.49 7.98
N ALA A 107 13.28 24.94 7.83
CA ALA A 107 14.49 25.51 8.40
C ALA A 107 14.77 26.92 7.86
N ASP A 108 14.54 27.14 6.56
CA ASP A 108 14.72 28.48 5.95
C ASP A 108 13.70 29.49 6.49
N LEU A 109 12.45 29.09 6.66
CA LEU A 109 11.41 29.94 7.24
C LEU A 109 11.68 30.26 8.73
N GLU A 110 12.20 29.32 9.51
CA GLU A 110 12.61 29.55 10.88
C GLU A 110 13.76 30.56 10.98
N ARG A 111 14.75 30.46 10.09
CA ARG A 111 15.85 31.46 9.98
C ARG A 111 15.33 32.83 9.61
N LEU A 112 14.41 32.90 8.65
CA LEU A 112 13.78 34.15 8.23
C LEU A 112 13.00 34.78 9.40
N LEU A 113 12.20 34.01 10.09
CA LEU A 113 11.45 34.47 11.27
C LEU A 113 12.37 34.99 12.36
N TYR A 114 13.47 34.29 12.61
CA TYR A 114 14.49 34.72 13.56
C TYR A 114 15.11 36.07 13.14
N ALA A 115 15.45 36.24 11.87
CA ALA A 115 16.03 37.49 11.34
C ALA A 115 15.08 38.70 11.49
N TYR A 116 13.77 38.51 11.28
CA TYR A 116 12.77 39.52 11.54
C TYR A 116 12.67 39.85 13.04
N ARG A 117 12.59 38.86 13.90
CA ARG A 117 12.48 39.06 15.36
C ARG A 117 13.72 39.76 15.95
N LYS A 118 14.87 39.58 15.36
CA LYS A 118 16.13 40.23 15.79
C LYS A 118 16.39 41.55 15.09
N GLY A 119 15.49 42.01 14.21
CA GLY A 119 15.63 43.29 13.52
C GLY A 119 16.74 43.29 12.43
N VAL A 120 17.25 42.12 12.05
CA VAL A 120 18.23 41.98 10.95
C VAL A 120 17.57 42.30 9.61
N ILE A 121 16.31 41.92 9.47
CA ILE A 121 15.48 42.23 8.31
C ILE A 121 14.33 43.13 8.83
N LYS A 122 14.10 44.27 8.17
CA LYS A 122 12.99 45.14 8.48
C LYS A 122 11.83 44.86 7.55
N GLU A 123 10.61 44.86 8.11
CA GLU A 123 9.39 44.87 7.29
C GLU A 123 9.38 46.09 6.38
N ARG A 124 9.08 45.92 5.12
CA ARG A 124 8.79 47.02 4.24
C ARG A 124 7.38 47.56 4.58
N PRO A 125 7.21 48.84 4.74
CA PRO A 125 5.91 49.41 4.98
C PRO A 125 4.95 49.17 3.83
#